data_e9840c8ba6a64c5045ca619fbeae64ae
#
_entry.id   e9840c8ba6a64c5045ca619fbeae64ae
#
_cell.length_a   1.000
_cell.length_b   1.000
_cell.length_c   1.000
_cell.angle_alpha   90.00
_cell.angle_beta   90.00
_cell.angle_gamma   90.00
#
_symmetry.space_group_name_H-M   'P 1'
#
loop_
_entity.id
_entity.type
_entity.pdbx_description
1 polymer ?
#
loop_
_entity_poly.entity_id
_entity_poly.type
_entity_poly.pdbx_seq_one_letter_code
_entity_poly.pdbx_strand_id
1 'polypeptide(L)'
;NLLNETREDFLKHNSHPTAFTKEIPWKKGDILVQKELAQTLKLIQKQGEKAFYEGKNAQLLVSEMKRGNGIITLEDLKNYKTKERKALQFDYKNHEIVSMPLPSSGGILLAQMLKMSSFENLEKYQQNSPEAVQVMVEAERRAFADRAEFMGDPDFIEDKTQMLISEEYLKNRWENFSFEKATPSAEVGKIIAQPKESTETTHISIIDKFGNAVAVTTTLNGLYGSKVVVKGGGYFLNNEMDDFSVKPGVPNMFGAVGGEANKIEPNKRMLSSMTPTIVLKNGKPYIVVGTPGG
;
A
#
# COMPACT_ATOMS: atom_id res chain seq x y z
N ASN A 1 -5.76 13.20 20.27
CA ASN A 1 -4.42 13.53 19.77
C ASN A 1 -3.61 12.25 19.67
N LEU A 2 -3.35 11.82 18.44
CA LEU A 2 -2.68 10.55 18.12
C LEU A 2 -1.32 10.37 18.81
N LEU A 3 -0.51 11.44 18.97
CA LEU A 3 0.74 11.35 19.71
C LEU A 3 0.57 11.02 21.20
N ASN A 4 -0.55 11.42 21.81
CA ASN A 4 -0.83 11.08 23.20
C ASN A 4 -1.37 9.64 23.32
N GLU A 5 -2.20 9.23 22.39
CA GLU A 5 -2.78 7.89 22.32
C GLU A 5 -1.70 6.81 22.09
N THR A 6 -0.67 7.12 21.29
CA THR A 6 0.46 6.22 21.00
C THR A 6 1.66 6.39 21.94
N ARG A 7 1.56 7.25 22.97
CA ARG A 7 2.69 7.58 23.85
C ARG A 7 3.31 6.35 24.51
N GLU A 8 2.48 5.45 25.03
CA GLU A 8 2.94 4.23 25.71
C GLU A 8 3.68 3.29 24.76
N ASP A 9 3.24 3.19 23.52
CA ASP A 9 3.96 2.41 22.50
C ASP A 9 5.32 3.01 22.18
N PHE A 10 5.41 4.35 22.06
CA PHE A 10 6.72 5.00 21.90
C PHE A 10 7.66 4.74 23.08
N LEU A 11 7.19 4.82 24.31
CA LEU A 11 7.98 4.52 25.49
C LEU A 11 8.41 3.05 25.55
N LYS A 12 7.54 2.14 25.15
CA LYS A 12 7.80 0.70 25.13
C LYS A 12 8.86 0.32 24.11
N HIS A 13 8.80 0.88 22.90
CA HIS A 13 9.61 0.45 21.77
C HIS A 13 10.93 1.22 21.62
N ASN A 14 11.12 2.35 22.35
CA ASN A 14 12.34 3.14 22.29
C ASN A 14 13.05 3.17 23.63
N SER A 15 14.35 2.90 23.66
CA SER A 15 15.19 2.97 24.86
C SER A 15 15.76 4.36 25.12
N HIS A 16 15.31 5.38 24.38
CA HIS A 16 15.79 6.75 24.44
C HIS A 16 14.62 7.74 24.27
N PRO A 17 14.74 8.97 24.79
CA PRO A 17 13.78 10.02 24.53
C PRO A 17 13.67 10.30 23.02
N THR A 18 12.45 10.41 22.52
CA THR A 18 12.18 10.75 21.12
C THR A 18 11.54 12.14 21.02
N ALA A 19 11.58 12.75 19.85
CA ALA A 19 10.90 14.02 19.61
C ALA A 19 9.37 13.94 19.82
N PHE A 20 8.81 12.74 19.80
CA PHE A 20 7.36 12.48 19.85
C PHE A 20 6.85 12.30 21.27
N THR A 21 7.74 12.04 22.24
CA THR A 21 7.41 11.86 23.66
C THR A 21 7.88 13.04 24.50
N LYS A 22 7.03 13.53 25.39
CA LYS A 22 7.34 14.53 26.39
C LYS A 22 6.62 14.22 27.71
N GLU A 23 7.04 14.82 28.81
CA GLU A 23 6.44 14.61 30.15
C GLU A 23 4.99 15.07 30.19
N ILE A 24 4.68 16.24 29.62
CA ILE A 24 3.35 16.80 29.55
C ILE A 24 2.69 16.38 28.24
N PRO A 25 1.42 15.93 28.26
CA PRO A 25 0.72 15.57 27.03
C PRO A 25 0.71 16.67 25.97
N TRP A 26 0.75 16.27 24.71
CA TRP A 26 0.68 17.17 23.56
C TRP A 26 -0.66 17.90 23.52
N LYS A 27 -0.62 19.21 23.22
CA LYS A 27 -1.78 20.07 23.05
C LYS A 27 -1.76 20.76 21.68
N LYS A 28 -2.91 21.20 21.22
CA LYS A 28 -3.01 22.03 20.00
C LYS A 28 -2.18 23.30 20.18
N GLY A 29 -1.29 23.57 19.23
CA GLY A 29 -0.37 24.73 19.25
C GLY A 29 1.03 24.37 19.75
N ASP A 30 1.27 23.19 20.32
CA ASP A 30 2.62 22.74 20.67
C ASP A 30 3.45 22.54 19.39
N ILE A 31 4.74 22.91 19.48
CA ILE A 31 5.67 22.78 18.36
C ILE A 31 6.46 21.48 18.49
N LEU A 32 6.33 20.61 17.50
CA LEU A 32 7.14 19.40 17.35
C LEU A 32 8.48 19.75 16.69
N VAL A 33 9.59 19.58 17.42
CA VAL A 33 10.93 19.89 16.94
C VAL A 33 11.71 18.60 16.70
N GLN A 34 12.04 18.31 15.44
CA GLN A 34 12.71 17.08 15.00
C GLN A 34 14.14 17.36 14.53
N LYS A 35 15.05 17.65 15.47
CA LYS A 35 16.45 18.04 15.17
C LYS A 35 17.24 16.94 14.47
N GLU A 36 17.09 15.69 14.91
CA GLU A 36 17.79 14.53 14.33
C GLU A 36 17.32 14.27 12.89
N LEU A 37 16.00 14.26 12.66
CA LEU A 37 15.45 14.11 11.31
C LEU A 37 15.92 15.24 10.38
N ALA A 38 15.96 16.47 10.86
CA ALA A 38 16.47 17.60 10.07
C ALA A 38 17.94 17.40 9.66
N GLN A 39 18.77 16.80 10.50
CA GLN A 39 20.17 16.46 10.16
C GLN A 39 20.23 15.34 9.12
N THR A 40 19.40 14.29 9.27
CA THR A 40 19.29 13.19 8.29
C THR A 40 18.89 13.73 6.92
N LEU A 41 17.85 14.58 6.85
CA LEU A 41 17.38 15.16 5.59
C LEU A 41 18.44 16.09 4.95
N LYS A 42 19.19 16.87 5.73
CA LYS A 42 20.30 17.67 5.22
C LYS A 42 21.44 16.82 4.63
N LEU A 43 21.73 15.68 5.23
CA LEU A 43 22.71 14.74 4.68
C LEU A 43 22.23 14.15 3.36
N ILE A 44 20.97 13.71 3.29
CA ILE A 44 20.36 13.21 2.05
C ILE A 44 20.38 14.29 0.96
N GLN A 45 20.03 15.54 1.29
CA GLN A 45 20.10 16.66 0.35
C GLN A 45 21.51 16.86 -0.25
N LYS A 46 22.57 16.63 0.55
CA LYS A 46 23.96 16.84 0.11
C LYS A 46 24.55 15.67 -0.65
N GLN A 47 24.18 14.45 -0.30
CA GLN A 47 24.88 13.23 -0.72
C GLN A 47 23.95 12.22 -1.46
N GLY A 48 22.66 12.56 -1.62
CA GLY A 48 21.68 11.69 -2.24
C GLY A 48 21.43 10.41 -1.43
N GLU A 49 21.09 9.34 -2.13
CA GLU A 49 20.73 8.05 -1.53
C GLU A 49 21.82 7.45 -0.64
N LYS A 50 23.08 7.68 -0.97
CA LYS A 50 24.23 7.19 -0.18
C LYS A 50 24.21 7.66 1.26
N ALA A 51 23.69 8.87 1.49
CA ALA A 51 23.57 9.40 2.85
C ALA A 51 22.63 8.60 3.75
N PHE A 52 21.71 7.84 3.17
CA PHE A 52 20.78 6.98 3.91
C PHE A 52 21.24 5.53 3.96
N TYR A 53 21.58 4.95 2.82
CA TYR A 53 21.90 3.53 2.69
C TYR A 53 23.35 3.18 3.05
N GLU A 54 24.22 4.17 3.15
CA GLU A 54 25.64 4.02 3.50
C GLU A 54 26.03 4.98 4.63
N GLY A 55 27.23 4.86 5.16
CA GLY A 55 27.80 5.79 6.13
C GLY A 55 27.02 5.88 7.46
N LYS A 56 26.88 7.11 7.98
CA LYS A 56 26.38 7.35 9.35
C LYS A 56 24.92 6.88 9.54
N ASN A 57 24.01 7.21 8.64
CA ASN A 57 22.59 6.83 8.81
C ASN A 57 22.38 5.32 8.74
N ALA A 58 23.07 4.62 7.84
CA ALA A 58 23.04 3.17 7.78
C ALA A 58 23.54 2.53 9.09
N GLN A 59 24.63 3.08 9.66
CA GLN A 59 25.16 2.62 10.96
C GLN A 59 24.18 2.87 12.11
N LEU A 60 23.50 4.01 12.14
CA LEU A 60 22.45 4.31 13.13
C LEU A 60 21.30 3.33 13.03
N LEU A 61 20.82 3.04 11.80
CA LEU A 61 19.74 2.08 11.57
C LEU A 61 20.14 0.68 12.04
N VAL A 62 21.31 0.19 11.64
CA VAL A 62 21.79 -1.15 12.04
C VAL A 62 22.03 -1.23 13.56
N SER A 63 22.46 -0.14 14.18
CA SER A 63 22.58 -0.08 15.65
C SER A 63 21.22 -0.20 16.33
N GLU A 64 20.19 0.43 15.76
CA GLU A 64 18.81 0.31 16.23
C GLU A 64 18.28 -1.12 16.03
N MET A 65 18.56 -1.75 14.87
CA MET A 65 18.25 -3.17 14.64
C MET A 65 18.85 -4.07 15.71
N LYS A 66 20.16 -3.92 16.00
CA LYS A 66 20.85 -4.70 17.06
C LYS A 66 20.19 -4.51 18.42
N ARG A 67 19.80 -3.29 18.77
CA ARG A 67 19.10 -2.99 20.03
C ARG A 67 17.76 -3.72 20.14
N GLY A 68 17.01 -3.79 19.04
CA GLY A 68 15.68 -4.39 18.99
C GLY A 68 15.66 -5.85 18.54
N ASN A 69 16.83 -6.53 18.45
CA ASN A 69 16.96 -7.88 17.88
C ASN A 69 16.44 -7.99 16.43
N GLY A 70 16.50 -6.89 15.67
CA GLY A 70 16.20 -6.89 14.24
C GLY A 70 17.37 -7.44 13.42
N ILE A 71 17.09 -7.82 12.18
CA ILE A 71 18.02 -8.59 11.34
C ILE A 71 18.65 -7.79 10.18
N ILE A 72 18.21 -6.54 9.94
CA ILE A 72 18.76 -5.72 8.86
C ILE A 72 20.24 -5.39 9.12
N THR A 73 21.07 -5.61 8.11
CA THR A 73 22.51 -5.39 8.14
C THR A 73 22.93 -4.20 7.25
N LEU A 74 24.20 -3.79 7.35
CA LEU A 74 24.78 -2.79 6.45
C LEU A 74 24.81 -3.29 5.00
N GLU A 75 24.95 -4.58 4.79
CA GLU A 75 24.97 -5.18 3.46
C GLU A 75 23.58 -5.14 2.82
N ASP A 76 22.53 -5.42 3.59
CA ASP A 76 21.15 -5.29 3.11
C ASP A 76 20.85 -3.87 2.65
N LEU A 77 21.25 -2.87 3.43
CA LEU A 77 21.07 -1.47 3.07
C LEU A 77 21.85 -1.09 1.82
N LYS A 78 23.12 -1.48 1.71
CA LYS A 78 23.96 -1.20 0.55
C LYS A 78 23.44 -1.85 -0.74
N ASN A 79 22.87 -3.05 -0.61
CA ASN A 79 22.36 -3.83 -1.73
C ASN A 79 20.93 -3.45 -2.13
N TYR A 80 20.20 -2.71 -1.28
CA TYR A 80 18.86 -2.26 -1.60
C TYR A 80 18.86 -1.31 -2.81
N LYS A 81 17.99 -1.57 -3.78
CA LYS A 81 17.82 -0.73 -4.98
C LYS A 81 16.34 -0.47 -5.23
N THR A 82 16.05 0.73 -5.64
CA THR A 82 14.72 1.06 -6.19
C THR A 82 14.46 0.26 -7.46
N LYS A 83 13.20 -0.05 -7.73
CA LYS A 83 12.78 -0.73 -8.97
C LYS A 83 11.89 0.21 -9.76
N GLU A 84 12.29 0.48 -10.99
CA GLU A 84 11.41 1.09 -11.97
C GLU A 84 10.54 0.00 -12.61
N ARG A 85 9.23 0.27 -12.67
CA ARG A 85 8.27 -0.65 -13.28
C ARG A 85 7.38 0.11 -14.24
N LYS A 86 7.04 -0.53 -15.36
CA LYS A 86 6.09 0.03 -16.31
C LYS A 86 4.71 0.08 -15.63
N ALA A 87 4.09 1.26 -15.59
CA ALA A 87 2.75 1.41 -15.05
C ALA A 87 1.75 0.48 -15.76
N LEU A 88 0.77 -0.01 -15.01
CA LEU A 88 -0.36 -0.74 -15.60
C LEU A 88 -1.26 0.26 -16.32
N GLN A 89 -1.55 -0.01 -17.59
CA GLN A 89 -2.43 0.80 -18.43
C GLN A 89 -3.58 -0.07 -18.95
N PHE A 90 -4.79 0.46 -18.86
CA PHE A 90 -5.98 -0.19 -19.42
C PHE A 90 -7.05 0.86 -19.75
N ASP A 91 -7.92 0.51 -20.69
CA ASP A 91 -9.03 1.37 -21.07
C ASP A 91 -10.27 1.07 -20.22
N TYR A 92 -10.98 2.12 -19.85
CA TYR A 92 -12.29 2.05 -19.23
C TYR A 92 -13.21 3.13 -19.82
N LYS A 93 -14.23 2.71 -20.55
CA LYS A 93 -15.09 3.62 -21.34
C LYS A 93 -14.22 4.48 -22.28
N ASN A 94 -14.34 5.79 -22.20
CA ASN A 94 -13.60 6.74 -23.03
C ASN A 94 -12.34 7.31 -22.35
N HIS A 95 -11.79 6.57 -21.39
CA HIS A 95 -10.64 7.00 -20.61
C HIS A 95 -9.58 5.91 -20.60
N GLU A 96 -8.32 6.33 -20.59
CA GLU A 96 -7.18 5.49 -20.29
C GLU A 96 -6.83 5.62 -18.81
N ILE A 97 -6.68 4.50 -18.14
CA ILE A 97 -6.33 4.43 -16.71
C ILE A 97 -4.86 4.01 -16.60
N VAL A 98 -4.07 4.80 -15.91
CA VAL A 98 -2.67 4.52 -15.59
C VAL A 98 -2.56 4.34 -14.09
N SER A 99 -2.16 3.16 -13.64
CA SER A 99 -2.14 2.81 -12.21
C SER A 99 -0.94 1.93 -11.85
N MET A 100 -0.85 1.50 -10.59
CA MET A 100 0.28 0.75 -10.08
C MET A 100 0.32 -0.68 -10.63
N PRO A 101 1.50 -1.14 -11.09
CA PRO A 101 1.75 -2.55 -11.40
C PRO A 101 2.11 -3.32 -10.13
N LEU A 102 2.27 -4.64 -10.22
CA LEU A 102 2.91 -5.44 -9.16
C LEU A 102 4.31 -4.88 -8.80
N PRO A 103 4.70 -4.93 -7.53
CA PRO A 103 4.07 -5.62 -6.41
C PRO A 103 2.95 -4.85 -5.70
N SER A 104 2.26 -3.90 -6.33
CA SER A 104 0.98 -3.44 -5.83
C SER A 104 -0.17 -4.14 -6.55
N SER A 105 -1.12 -4.65 -5.80
CA SER A 105 -2.35 -5.23 -6.32
C SER A 105 -3.30 -4.17 -6.90
N GLY A 106 -3.17 -2.92 -6.44
CA GLY A 106 -4.18 -1.89 -6.62
C GLY A 106 -4.60 -1.63 -8.06
N GLY A 107 -3.65 -1.54 -9.00
CA GLY A 107 -4.00 -1.33 -10.41
C GLY A 107 -4.76 -2.49 -11.04
N ILE A 108 -4.40 -3.74 -10.71
CA ILE A 108 -5.08 -4.95 -11.20
C ILE A 108 -6.49 -5.01 -10.62
N LEU A 109 -6.64 -4.82 -9.31
CA LEU A 109 -7.95 -4.82 -8.66
C LEU A 109 -8.86 -3.73 -9.23
N LEU A 110 -8.32 -2.52 -9.44
CA LEU A 110 -9.06 -1.42 -10.05
C LEU A 110 -9.56 -1.80 -11.45
N ALA A 111 -8.70 -2.39 -12.29
CA ALA A 111 -9.07 -2.84 -13.63
C ALA A 111 -10.17 -3.92 -13.57
N GLN A 112 -10.03 -4.90 -12.68
CA GLN A 112 -11.03 -5.97 -12.49
C GLN A 112 -12.36 -5.40 -12.04
N MET A 113 -12.38 -4.56 -10.98
CA MET A 113 -13.61 -3.99 -10.44
C MET A 113 -14.34 -3.11 -11.46
N LEU A 114 -13.63 -2.24 -12.18
CA LEU A 114 -14.23 -1.38 -13.20
C LEU A 114 -14.80 -2.19 -14.36
N LYS A 115 -14.07 -3.18 -14.87
CA LYS A 115 -14.51 -4.02 -15.99
C LYS A 115 -15.68 -4.92 -15.59
N MET A 116 -15.66 -5.60 -14.46
CA MET A 116 -16.77 -6.41 -13.97
C MET A 116 -18.04 -5.57 -13.74
N SER A 117 -17.90 -4.40 -13.12
CA SER A 117 -19.02 -3.48 -12.91
C SER A 117 -19.66 -3.00 -14.24
N SER A 118 -18.89 -2.99 -15.33
CA SER A 118 -19.41 -2.62 -16.66
C SER A 118 -20.34 -3.66 -17.25
N PHE A 119 -20.24 -4.94 -16.86
CA PHE A 119 -21.13 -5.99 -17.37
C PHE A 119 -22.59 -5.74 -16.98
N GLU A 120 -22.82 -5.07 -15.84
CA GLU A 120 -24.17 -4.73 -15.35
C GLU A 120 -24.60 -3.30 -15.71
N ASN A 121 -23.79 -2.53 -16.47
CA ASN A 121 -24.05 -1.12 -16.74
C ASN A 121 -24.38 -0.34 -15.45
N LEU A 122 -23.43 -0.28 -14.53
CA LEU A 122 -23.58 0.31 -13.19
C LEU A 122 -24.25 1.70 -13.20
N GLU A 123 -24.06 2.48 -14.26
CA GLU A 123 -24.65 3.82 -14.44
C GLU A 123 -26.17 3.87 -14.58
N LYS A 124 -26.84 2.72 -14.81
CA LYS A 124 -28.31 2.64 -14.80
C LYS A 124 -28.89 2.81 -13.40
N TYR A 125 -28.09 2.51 -12.38
CA TYR A 125 -28.55 2.49 -11.01
C TYR A 125 -28.24 3.79 -10.32
N GLN A 126 -29.12 4.19 -9.40
CA GLN A 126 -28.87 5.35 -8.56
C GLN A 126 -27.63 5.11 -7.68
N GLN A 127 -26.83 6.13 -7.47
CA GLN A 127 -25.67 6.07 -6.58
C GLN A 127 -26.10 5.54 -5.20
N ASN A 128 -25.37 4.55 -4.70
CA ASN A 128 -25.63 3.87 -3.41
C ASN A 128 -26.97 3.15 -3.35
N SER A 129 -27.64 2.85 -4.49
CA SER A 129 -28.77 1.93 -4.48
C SER A 129 -28.32 0.51 -4.11
N PRO A 130 -29.21 -0.35 -3.62
CA PRO A 130 -28.87 -1.75 -3.31
C PRO A 130 -28.22 -2.47 -4.49
N GLU A 131 -28.72 -2.26 -5.71
CA GLU A 131 -28.19 -2.86 -6.92
C GLU A 131 -26.76 -2.36 -7.21
N ALA A 132 -26.52 -1.03 -7.13
CA ALA A 132 -25.19 -0.46 -7.33
C ALA A 132 -24.17 -0.99 -6.30
N VAL A 133 -24.58 -1.04 -5.03
CA VAL A 133 -23.76 -1.58 -3.94
C VAL A 133 -23.49 -3.07 -4.17
N GLN A 134 -24.48 -3.86 -4.57
CA GLN A 134 -24.28 -5.28 -4.84
C GLN A 134 -23.28 -5.53 -5.96
N VAL A 135 -23.39 -4.82 -7.09
CA VAL A 135 -22.43 -4.93 -8.21
C VAL A 135 -21.01 -4.58 -7.73
N MET A 136 -20.84 -3.47 -7.01
CA MET A 136 -19.52 -3.05 -6.52
C MET A 136 -18.92 -4.07 -5.56
N VAL A 137 -19.68 -4.52 -4.56
CA VAL A 137 -19.22 -5.48 -3.54
C VAL A 137 -18.89 -6.84 -4.17
N GLU A 138 -19.71 -7.33 -5.10
CA GLU A 138 -19.44 -8.59 -5.79
C GLU A 138 -18.21 -8.53 -6.69
N ALA A 139 -17.95 -7.38 -7.35
CA ALA A 139 -16.72 -7.15 -8.11
C ALA A 139 -15.48 -7.11 -7.18
N GLU A 140 -15.58 -6.38 -6.09
CA GLU A 140 -14.52 -6.27 -5.10
C GLU A 140 -14.16 -7.63 -4.49
N ARG A 141 -15.13 -8.40 -4.05
CA ARG A 141 -14.93 -9.74 -3.48
C ARG A 141 -14.15 -10.66 -4.41
N ARG A 142 -14.46 -10.66 -5.71
CA ARG A 142 -13.77 -11.46 -6.72
C ARG A 142 -12.35 -10.97 -6.95
N ALA A 143 -12.16 -9.66 -7.05
CA ALA A 143 -10.85 -9.05 -7.21
C ALA A 143 -9.92 -9.37 -6.01
N PHE A 144 -10.44 -9.27 -4.78
CA PHE A 144 -9.66 -9.61 -3.58
C PHE A 144 -9.37 -11.11 -3.43
N ALA A 145 -10.25 -11.99 -3.94
CA ALA A 145 -9.96 -13.41 -4.02
C ALA A 145 -8.78 -13.69 -4.96
N ASP A 146 -8.76 -13.05 -6.13
CA ASP A 146 -7.66 -13.15 -7.09
C ASP A 146 -6.35 -12.56 -6.52
N ARG A 147 -6.44 -11.46 -5.76
CA ARG A 147 -5.29 -10.89 -5.04
C ARG A 147 -4.64 -11.91 -4.12
N ALA A 148 -5.45 -12.58 -3.32
CA ALA A 148 -4.97 -13.55 -2.35
C ALA A 148 -4.25 -14.75 -3.00
N GLU A 149 -4.68 -15.14 -4.18
CA GLU A 149 -4.17 -16.33 -4.87
C GLU A 149 -2.98 -16.03 -5.78
N PHE A 150 -3.02 -14.93 -6.55
CA PHE A 150 -2.13 -14.74 -7.70
C PHE A 150 -1.10 -13.63 -7.54
N MET A 151 -1.23 -12.72 -6.55
CA MET A 151 -0.46 -11.49 -6.54
C MET A 151 0.68 -11.50 -5.51
N GLY A 152 1.82 -10.95 -5.91
CA GLY A 152 3.04 -10.82 -5.13
C GLY A 152 4.11 -10.06 -5.89
N ASP A 153 5.37 -10.21 -5.50
CA ASP A 153 6.50 -9.60 -6.20
C ASP A 153 6.74 -10.31 -7.55
N PRO A 154 6.60 -9.61 -8.70
CA PRO A 154 6.76 -10.22 -10.02
C PRO A 154 8.19 -10.65 -10.34
N ASP A 155 9.18 -10.29 -9.50
CA ASP A 155 10.54 -10.84 -9.62
C ASP A 155 10.65 -12.27 -9.03
N PHE A 156 9.61 -12.73 -8.29
CA PHE A 156 9.56 -14.02 -7.59
C PHE A 156 8.40 -14.93 -8.00
N ILE A 157 7.42 -14.39 -8.71
CA ILE A 157 6.24 -15.12 -9.18
C ILE A 157 6.03 -14.91 -10.67
N GLU A 158 5.26 -15.77 -11.30
CA GLU A 158 4.74 -15.53 -12.65
C GLU A 158 3.74 -14.36 -12.63
N ASP A 159 4.00 -13.33 -13.42
CA ASP A 159 3.09 -12.20 -13.57
C ASP A 159 1.88 -12.57 -14.44
N LYS A 160 0.73 -12.75 -13.81
CA LYS A 160 -0.55 -13.07 -14.46
C LYS A 160 -1.41 -11.84 -14.75
N THR A 161 -0.87 -10.64 -14.69
CA THR A 161 -1.62 -9.38 -14.85
C THR A 161 -2.50 -9.39 -16.10
N GLN A 162 -1.97 -9.80 -17.26
CA GLN A 162 -2.72 -9.77 -18.52
C GLN A 162 -3.90 -10.75 -18.51
N MET A 163 -3.73 -11.94 -17.93
CA MET A 163 -4.83 -12.88 -17.74
C MET A 163 -5.89 -12.29 -16.81
N LEU A 164 -5.48 -11.80 -15.65
CA LEU A 164 -6.37 -11.30 -14.60
C LEU A 164 -7.26 -10.13 -15.03
N ILE A 165 -6.80 -9.30 -15.97
CA ILE A 165 -7.57 -8.16 -16.50
C ILE A 165 -8.22 -8.43 -17.86
N SER A 166 -8.08 -9.66 -18.40
CA SER A 166 -8.68 -10.02 -19.69
C SER A 166 -10.20 -10.13 -19.58
N GLU A 167 -10.89 -9.78 -20.66
CA GLU A 167 -12.36 -9.81 -20.69
C GLU A 167 -12.90 -11.24 -20.54
N GLU A 168 -12.26 -12.22 -21.15
CA GLU A 168 -12.63 -13.63 -21.05
C GLU A 168 -12.57 -14.11 -19.61
N TYR A 169 -11.46 -13.87 -18.91
CA TYR A 169 -11.31 -14.24 -17.51
C TYR A 169 -12.36 -13.58 -16.62
N LEU A 170 -12.57 -12.27 -16.80
CA LEU A 170 -13.50 -11.51 -15.98
C LEU A 170 -14.96 -11.91 -16.23
N LYS A 171 -15.35 -12.26 -17.46
CA LYS A 171 -16.67 -12.83 -17.76
C LYS A 171 -16.89 -14.15 -17.04
N ASN A 172 -15.92 -15.05 -17.07
CA ASN A 172 -15.98 -16.31 -16.32
C ASN A 172 -16.10 -16.08 -14.81
N ARG A 173 -15.34 -15.11 -14.27
CA ARG A 173 -15.44 -14.72 -12.86
C ARG A 173 -16.79 -14.11 -12.50
N TRP A 174 -17.52 -13.54 -13.45
CA TRP A 174 -18.80 -12.87 -13.24
C TRP A 174 -20.01 -13.77 -13.50
N GLU A 175 -19.83 -14.97 -14.04
CA GLU A 175 -20.90 -15.85 -14.53
C GLU A 175 -21.94 -16.19 -13.45
N ASN A 176 -21.55 -16.34 -12.20
CA ASN A 176 -22.41 -16.65 -11.06
C ASN A 176 -22.96 -15.43 -10.32
N PHE A 177 -22.79 -14.22 -10.86
CA PHE A 177 -23.38 -13.00 -10.29
C PHE A 177 -24.92 -13.05 -10.37
N SER A 178 -25.60 -12.54 -9.33
CA SER A 178 -27.07 -12.44 -9.29
C SER A 178 -27.49 -11.24 -8.46
N PHE A 179 -28.56 -10.57 -8.87
CA PHE A 179 -29.21 -9.54 -8.05
C PHE A 179 -30.13 -10.10 -6.96
N GLU A 180 -30.49 -11.36 -7.03
CA GLU A 180 -31.42 -11.99 -6.07
C GLU A 180 -30.74 -12.41 -4.77
N LYS A 181 -29.45 -12.71 -4.82
CA LYS A 181 -28.67 -13.17 -3.68
C LYS A 181 -27.18 -12.85 -3.82
N ALA A 182 -26.52 -12.64 -2.71
CA ALA A 182 -25.05 -12.56 -2.68
C ALA A 182 -24.42 -13.92 -3.03
N THR A 183 -23.34 -13.91 -3.81
CA THR A 183 -22.60 -15.14 -4.12
C THR A 183 -21.98 -15.71 -2.86
N PRO A 184 -22.15 -17.01 -2.53
CA PRO A 184 -21.49 -17.63 -1.38
C PRO A 184 -19.97 -17.46 -1.45
N SER A 185 -19.32 -17.14 -0.32
CA SER A 185 -17.87 -16.88 -0.30
C SER A 185 -17.03 -18.05 -0.81
N ALA A 186 -17.47 -19.29 -0.59
CA ALA A 186 -16.81 -20.48 -1.10
C ALA A 186 -16.80 -20.56 -2.65
N GLU A 187 -17.77 -19.92 -3.31
CA GLU A 187 -17.88 -19.86 -4.78
C GLU A 187 -17.11 -18.67 -5.36
N VAL A 188 -16.91 -17.61 -4.56
CA VAL A 188 -16.10 -16.44 -4.97
C VAL A 188 -14.61 -16.77 -4.94
N GLY A 189 -14.17 -17.49 -3.93
CA GLY A 189 -12.77 -17.84 -3.67
C GLY A 189 -12.48 -17.88 -2.16
N LYS A 190 -11.25 -18.20 -1.79
CA LYS A 190 -10.85 -18.29 -0.37
C LYS A 190 -10.66 -16.89 0.25
N ILE A 191 -11.75 -16.19 0.53
CA ILE A 191 -11.72 -14.97 1.36
C ILE A 191 -12.18 -15.37 2.77
N ILE A 192 -11.30 -15.29 3.74
CA ILE A 192 -11.56 -15.80 5.10
C ILE A 192 -11.77 -14.68 6.13
N ALA A 193 -11.46 -13.42 5.82
CA ALA A 193 -11.54 -12.34 6.81
C ALA A 193 -12.19 -11.07 6.26
N GLN A 194 -12.82 -10.31 7.19
CA GLN A 194 -13.27 -8.95 6.90
C GLN A 194 -12.07 -8.01 6.97
N PRO A 195 -11.73 -7.27 5.92
CA PRO A 195 -10.66 -6.28 5.97
C PRO A 195 -11.03 -5.19 6.99
N LYS A 196 -10.03 -4.78 7.75
CA LYS A 196 -10.13 -3.62 8.64
C LYS A 196 -9.54 -2.43 7.89
N GLU A 197 -10.32 -1.39 7.68
CA GLU A 197 -9.85 -0.19 6.98
C GLU A 197 -8.58 0.38 7.64
N SER A 198 -7.59 0.69 6.81
CA SER A 198 -6.38 1.41 7.22
C SER A 198 -6.56 2.90 6.93
N THR A 199 -6.28 3.75 7.92
CA THR A 199 -6.30 5.22 7.79
C THR A 199 -4.89 5.81 7.80
N GLU A 200 -3.85 4.99 7.61
CA GLU A 200 -2.50 5.26 8.06
C GLU A 200 -1.50 5.57 6.93
N THR A 201 -1.99 5.88 5.74
CA THR A 201 -1.20 6.16 4.53
C THR A 201 -1.25 7.64 4.20
N THR A 202 -0.39 8.11 3.29
CA THR A 202 -0.43 9.47 2.74
C THR A 202 -0.49 9.42 1.23
N HIS A 203 -1.35 10.25 0.64
CA HIS A 203 -1.45 10.39 -0.81
C HIS A 203 -1.33 11.86 -1.25
N ILE A 204 -0.64 12.09 -2.37
CA ILE A 204 -0.48 13.41 -2.99
C ILE A 204 -0.81 13.28 -4.48
N SER A 205 -1.72 14.14 -4.97
CA SER A 205 -2.07 14.31 -6.37
C SER A 205 -1.64 15.71 -6.82
N ILE A 206 -0.86 15.80 -7.89
CA ILE A 206 -0.36 17.08 -8.43
C ILE A 206 -0.58 17.12 -9.95
N ILE A 207 -1.08 18.23 -10.46
CA ILE A 207 -1.03 18.59 -11.88
C ILE A 207 -0.41 19.99 -11.98
N ASP A 208 0.63 20.14 -12.78
CA ASP A 208 1.26 21.42 -13.00
C ASP A 208 0.64 22.18 -14.19
N LYS A 209 1.08 23.44 -14.38
CA LYS A 209 0.60 24.29 -15.47
C LYS A 209 0.98 23.80 -16.88
N PHE A 210 1.89 22.86 -17.00
CA PHE A 210 2.33 22.28 -18.26
C PHE A 210 1.57 20.99 -18.60
N GLY A 211 0.73 20.50 -17.69
CA GLY A 211 -0.01 19.25 -17.83
C GLY A 211 0.75 18.02 -17.37
N ASN A 212 1.88 18.17 -16.65
CA ASN A 212 2.52 17.04 -15.99
C ASN A 212 1.66 16.63 -14.79
N ALA A 213 1.46 15.32 -14.63
CA ALA A 213 0.65 14.76 -13.57
C ALA A 213 1.47 13.78 -12.71
N VAL A 214 1.30 13.88 -11.39
CA VAL A 214 1.96 13.00 -10.43
C VAL A 214 0.95 12.51 -9.40
N ALA A 215 0.88 11.20 -9.19
CA ALA A 215 0.14 10.57 -8.10
C ALA A 215 1.13 9.79 -7.24
N VAL A 216 1.25 10.12 -5.96
CA VAL A 216 2.19 9.47 -5.03
C VAL A 216 1.44 9.00 -3.80
N THR A 217 1.56 7.71 -3.51
CA THR A 217 1.11 7.13 -2.25
C THR A 217 2.32 6.59 -1.49
N THR A 218 2.42 6.90 -0.21
CA THR A 218 3.52 6.46 0.66
C THR A 218 2.99 6.09 2.03
N THR A 219 3.59 5.09 2.65
CA THR A 219 3.12 4.57 3.94
C THR A 219 4.29 4.04 4.78
N LEU A 220 4.03 3.84 6.06
CA LEU A 220 4.84 3.04 6.99
C LEU A 220 4.07 1.77 7.41
N ASN A 221 2.98 1.45 6.74
CA ASN A 221 1.95 0.47 7.02
C ASN A 221 1.03 0.92 8.17
N GLY A 222 1.38 0.77 9.43
CA GLY A 222 0.57 1.27 10.55
C GLY A 222 0.92 2.70 10.96
N LEU A 223 0.07 3.31 11.79
CA LEU A 223 0.29 4.64 12.38
C LEU A 223 1.66 4.69 13.08
N TYR A 224 2.54 5.56 12.59
CA TYR A 224 3.95 5.65 13.00
C TYR A 224 4.74 4.35 12.79
N GLY A 225 4.33 3.49 11.86
CA GLY A 225 5.00 2.23 11.55
C GLY A 225 5.16 1.32 12.77
N SER A 226 6.36 0.83 13.01
CA SER A 226 6.70 0.02 14.18
C SER A 226 6.78 0.81 15.50
N LYS A 227 6.56 2.14 15.50
CA LYS A 227 6.78 3.08 16.60
C LYS A 227 8.23 3.20 17.04
N VAL A 228 9.17 2.52 16.38
CA VAL A 228 10.60 2.64 16.62
C VAL A 228 11.16 3.87 15.90
N VAL A 229 11.85 4.75 16.63
CA VAL A 229 12.57 5.89 16.10
C VAL A 229 14.05 5.58 16.12
N VAL A 230 14.71 5.68 14.99
CA VAL A 230 16.17 5.45 14.91
C VAL A 230 16.90 6.51 15.70
N LYS A 231 17.59 6.10 16.79
CA LYS A 231 18.34 6.99 17.65
C LYS A 231 19.43 7.75 16.86
N GLY A 232 19.41 9.07 16.93
CA GLY A 232 20.33 9.96 16.19
C GLY A 232 19.94 10.15 14.71
N GLY A 233 19.04 9.34 14.17
CA GLY A 233 18.45 9.47 12.83
C GLY A 233 17.14 10.25 12.82
N GLY A 234 16.33 10.07 13.87
CA GLY A 234 15.08 10.81 14.10
C GLY A 234 13.91 10.42 13.20
N TYR A 235 14.01 9.34 12.44
CA TYR A 235 12.95 8.82 11.57
C TYR A 235 12.39 7.50 12.11
N PHE A 236 11.14 7.22 11.74
CA PHE A 236 10.48 5.97 12.09
C PHE A 236 10.92 4.81 11.22
N LEU A 237 10.85 3.61 11.77
CA LEU A 237 10.87 2.37 10.99
C LEU A 237 9.45 1.94 10.69
N ASN A 238 9.23 1.42 9.48
CA ASN A 238 7.95 0.87 9.09
C ASN A 238 7.66 -0.47 9.78
N ASN A 239 6.45 -0.98 9.64
CA ASN A 239 6.06 -2.34 10.05
C ASN A 239 5.45 -3.13 8.87
N GLU A 240 5.95 -2.90 7.67
CA GLU A 240 5.40 -3.45 6.42
C GLU A 240 5.70 -4.94 6.19
N MET A 241 6.49 -5.57 7.05
CA MET A 241 6.63 -7.03 7.00
C MET A 241 5.30 -7.77 7.19
N ASP A 242 4.31 -7.12 7.82
CA ASP A 242 2.96 -7.65 7.98
C ASP A 242 2.16 -7.73 6.65
N ASP A 243 2.57 -6.99 5.63
CA ASP A 243 1.96 -7.08 4.29
C ASP A 243 2.33 -8.35 3.53
N PHE A 244 3.37 -9.07 3.95
CA PHE A 244 3.61 -10.43 3.49
C PHE A 244 2.58 -11.41 4.06
N SER A 245 2.38 -12.51 3.35
CA SER A 245 1.72 -13.70 3.88
C SER A 245 2.68 -14.40 4.85
N VAL A 246 2.73 -13.93 6.10
CA VAL A 246 3.57 -14.52 7.14
C VAL A 246 3.19 -15.99 7.34
N LYS A 247 1.88 -16.28 7.26
CA LYS A 247 1.32 -17.61 7.21
C LYS A 247 0.22 -17.63 6.14
N PRO A 248 0.44 -18.31 5.00
CA PRO A 248 -0.55 -18.38 3.93
C PRO A 248 -1.93 -18.79 4.42
N GLY A 249 -2.97 -18.07 3.98
CA GLY A 249 -4.35 -18.30 4.39
C GLY A 249 -4.75 -17.68 5.74
N VAL A 250 -3.83 -16.97 6.42
CA VAL A 250 -4.12 -16.24 7.66
C VAL A 250 -4.11 -14.74 7.36
N PRO A 251 -5.09 -13.96 7.88
CA PRO A 251 -5.15 -12.52 7.66
C PRO A 251 -4.01 -11.78 8.38
N ASN A 252 -3.52 -10.70 7.78
CA ASN A 252 -2.63 -9.74 8.42
C ASN A 252 -3.39 -8.81 9.39
N MET A 253 -2.74 -7.80 9.96
CA MET A 253 -3.36 -6.86 10.91
C MET A 253 -4.55 -6.08 10.34
N PHE A 254 -4.63 -5.93 9.02
CA PHE A 254 -5.75 -5.29 8.31
C PHE A 254 -6.80 -6.29 7.81
N GLY A 255 -6.66 -7.58 8.10
CA GLY A 255 -7.58 -8.61 7.64
C GLY A 255 -7.35 -9.09 6.22
N ALA A 256 -6.32 -8.60 5.52
CA ALA A 256 -5.98 -9.07 4.19
C ALA A 256 -5.38 -10.48 4.25
N VAL A 257 -5.98 -11.41 3.50
CA VAL A 257 -5.46 -12.77 3.36
C VAL A 257 -4.55 -12.83 2.15
N GLY A 258 -3.38 -13.44 2.32
CA GLY A 258 -2.44 -13.71 1.24
C GLY A 258 -2.13 -15.21 1.13
N GLY A 259 -1.77 -15.62 -0.08
CA GLY A 259 -1.35 -16.98 -0.43
C GLY A 259 0.17 -17.15 -0.52
N GLU A 260 0.60 -18.26 -1.10
CA GLU A 260 2.01 -18.60 -1.34
C GLU A 260 2.73 -17.56 -2.23
N ALA A 261 2.00 -16.92 -3.16
CA ALA A 261 2.57 -15.90 -4.05
C ALA A 261 3.23 -14.74 -3.28
N ASN A 262 2.69 -14.38 -2.11
CA ASN A 262 3.18 -13.28 -1.27
C ASN A 262 3.89 -13.78 0.01
N LYS A 263 4.36 -15.02 0.09
CA LYS A 263 5.14 -15.50 1.24
C LYS A 263 6.45 -14.72 1.39
N ILE A 264 6.98 -14.67 2.61
CA ILE A 264 8.26 -14.03 2.93
C ILE A 264 9.41 -14.82 2.28
N GLU A 265 10.25 -14.11 1.54
CA GLU A 265 11.50 -14.64 0.98
C GLU A 265 12.59 -13.56 1.01
N PRO A 266 13.89 -13.91 1.11
CA PRO A 266 14.97 -12.93 1.05
C PRO A 266 14.93 -12.10 -0.25
N ASN A 267 15.12 -10.79 -0.14
CA ASN A 267 15.12 -9.81 -1.23
C ASN A 267 13.76 -9.60 -1.94
N LYS A 268 12.71 -10.28 -1.52
CA LYS A 268 11.35 -10.12 -2.03
C LYS A 268 10.67 -8.89 -1.47
N ARG A 269 9.90 -8.20 -2.29
CA ARG A 269 9.03 -7.10 -1.87
C ARG A 269 7.65 -7.62 -1.50
N MET A 270 7.06 -7.04 -0.45
CA MET A 270 5.70 -7.36 -0.04
C MET A 270 4.68 -6.86 -1.07
N LEU A 271 3.53 -7.51 -1.12
CA LEU A 271 2.38 -7.09 -1.90
C LEU A 271 1.73 -5.85 -1.26
N SER A 272 1.74 -4.74 -1.96
CA SER A 272 1.09 -3.50 -1.55
C SER A 272 -0.37 -3.45 -2.04
N SER A 273 -1.17 -2.56 -1.44
CA SER A 273 -2.51 -2.18 -1.93
C SER A 273 -2.57 -0.71 -2.34
N MET A 274 -1.47 0.02 -2.28
CA MET A 274 -1.42 1.44 -2.68
C MET A 274 -1.72 1.59 -4.17
N THR A 275 -2.67 2.47 -4.51
CA THR A 275 -3.25 2.59 -5.86
C THR A 275 -3.22 4.05 -6.35
N PRO A 276 -2.05 4.72 -6.39
CA PRO A 276 -1.99 6.02 -7.06
C PRO A 276 -2.37 5.85 -8.52
N THR A 277 -3.32 6.66 -9.00
CA THR A 277 -3.92 6.49 -10.33
C THR A 277 -4.03 7.82 -11.05
N ILE A 278 -3.74 7.80 -12.34
CA ILE A 278 -3.96 8.91 -13.27
C ILE A 278 -4.94 8.43 -14.34
N VAL A 279 -6.02 9.18 -14.52
CA VAL A 279 -6.99 8.97 -15.59
C VAL A 279 -6.69 9.94 -16.71
N LEU A 280 -6.53 9.45 -17.93
CA LEU A 280 -6.34 10.27 -19.11
C LEU A 280 -7.62 10.33 -19.94
N LYS A 281 -7.90 11.50 -20.52
CA LYS A 281 -8.95 11.70 -21.51
C LYS A 281 -8.33 12.40 -22.73
N ASN A 282 -8.46 11.79 -23.89
CA ASN A 282 -7.83 12.28 -25.11
C ASN A 282 -6.32 12.53 -24.96
N GLY A 283 -5.61 11.62 -24.26
CA GLY A 283 -4.17 11.68 -24.03
C GLY A 283 -3.72 12.75 -23.02
N LYS A 284 -4.63 13.40 -22.30
CA LYS A 284 -4.31 14.44 -21.30
C LYS A 284 -4.78 14.01 -19.90
N PRO A 285 -4.05 14.38 -18.82
CA PRO A 285 -4.50 14.13 -17.46
C PRO A 285 -5.90 14.76 -17.23
N TYR A 286 -6.82 13.93 -16.78
CA TYR A 286 -8.19 14.30 -16.46
C TYR A 286 -8.50 14.20 -14.97
N ILE A 287 -8.05 13.11 -14.34
CA ILE A 287 -8.13 12.91 -12.89
C ILE A 287 -6.77 12.41 -12.43
N VAL A 288 -6.30 12.92 -11.28
CA VAL A 288 -5.19 12.34 -10.51
C VAL A 288 -5.72 12.04 -9.13
N VAL A 289 -5.69 10.79 -8.73
CA VAL A 289 -6.41 10.33 -7.55
C VAL A 289 -5.67 9.22 -6.82
N GLY A 290 -5.92 9.14 -5.53
CA GLY A 290 -5.56 8.08 -4.61
C GLY A 290 -6.09 8.41 -3.24
N THR A 291 -5.93 7.49 -2.30
CA THR A 291 -6.42 7.66 -0.93
C THR A 291 -5.32 7.33 0.08
N PRO A 292 -5.29 7.98 1.26
CA PRO A 292 -4.42 7.61 2.37
C PRO A 292 -4.93 6.41 3.17
N GLY A 293 -6.07 5.87 2.82
CA GLY A 293 -6.65 4.71 3.47
C GLY A 293 -7.46 3.88 2.49
N GLY A 294 -7.86 2.69 2.86
CA GLY A 294 -8.66 1.79 2.03
C GLY A 294 -9.04 0.53 2.75
#